data_da638e521387b685fee5673060a9577d
#
_entry.id   da638e521387b685fee5673060a9577d
#
_cell.length_a   1.000
_cell.length_b   1.000
_cell.length_c   1.000
_cell.angle_alpha   90.00
_cell.angle_beta   90.00
_cell.angle_gamma   90.00
#
_symmetry.space_group_name_H-M   'P 1'
#
loop_
_entity.id
_entity.type
_entity.pdbx_description
1 polymer ?
#
loop_
_entity_poly.entity_id
_entity_poly.type
_entity_poly.pdbx_seq_one_letter_code
_entity_poly.pdbx_strand_id
1 'polypeptide(L)'
;MTKQSSGDTLPKLPGLLSDPKRILKEDDRVDPRILQVLEPFGLDGLPAEPPLDGSAPIEELRSFCSDVEGGFEGFFEAVLSNTQPIDGIQRSTEIIKGNGGHVIKLYIHRPAGVTETMPCVYHIHGGGMVMLQANKPAYNHWRDYLSSKKLVVIGVEFRNGAGVLGDHPFPAGLDDCMA
;
A
#
# COMPACT_ATOMS: atom_id res chain seq x y z
N MET A 1 -29.82 10.58 -42.97
CA MET A 1 -28.81 11.43 -42.30
C MET A 1 -28.23 10.61 -41.15
N THR A 2 -27.16 9.92 -41.42
CA THR A 2 -26.44 9.06 -40.47
C THR A 2 -25.43 9.92 -39.70
N LYS A 3 -25.60 10.07 -38.39
CA LYS A 3 -24.62 10.72 -37.53
C LYS A 3 -23.39 9.79 -37.40
N GLN A 4 -22.29 10.21 -38.01
CA GLN A 4 -20.96 9.68 -37.67
C GLN A 4 -20.63 10.07 -36.23
N SER A 5 -20.48 9.06 -35.37
CA SER A 5 -19.86 9.24 -34.07
C SER A 5 -18.37 9.47 -34.31
N SER A 6 -17.91 10.68 -34.06
CA SER A 6 -16.48 10.98 -33.92
C SER A 6 -15.96 10.22 -32.67
N GLY A 7 -15.28 9.12 -32.92
CA GLY A 7 -14.54 8.45 -31.86
C GLY A 7 -13.45 9.39 -31.35
N ASP A 8 -13.62 9.91 -30.15
CA ASP A 8 -12.56 10.61 -29.40
C ASP A 8 -11.42 9.63 -29.19
N THR A 9 -10.43 9.68 -30.06
CA THR A 9 -9.14 9.04 -29.81
C THR A 9 -8.44 9.86 -28.73
N LEU A 10 -8.49 9.39 -27.49
CA LEU A 10 -7.66 9.93 -26.43
C LEU A 10 -6.20 10.02 -26.91
N PRO A 11 -5.48 11.13 -26.62
CA PRO A 11 -4.10 11.26 -27.01
C PRO A 11 -3.30 10.07 -26.49
N LYS A 12 -2.55 9.41 -27.35
CA LYS A 12 -1.64 8.32 -26.94
C LYS A 12 -0.64 8.90 -25.95
N LEU A 13 -0.80 8.58 -24.68
CA LEU A 13 0.21 8.90 -23.67
C LEU A 13 1.53 8.24 -24.05
N PRO A 14 2.68 8.90 -23.83
CA PRO A 14 3.97 8.29 -24.04
C PRO A 14 4.08 7.06 -23.12
N GLY A 15 4.26 5.91 -23.73
CA GLY A 15 4.15 4.62 -23.09
C GLY A 15 2.82 3.96 -23.35
N LEU A 16 2.82 2.66 -23.41
CA LEU A 16 1.73 1.85 -23.91
C LEU A 16 0.70 1.51 -22.82
N LEU A 17 0.32 2.46 -22.00
CA LEU A 17 -0.86 2.35 -21.14
C LEU A 17 -2.15 2.08 -21.93
N SER A 18 -2.10 2.19 -23.28
CA SER A 18 -3.21 1.89 -24.17
C SER A 18 -3.17 0.49 -24.82
N ASP A 19 -2.12 -0.28 -24.57
CA ASP A 19 -2.03 -1.67 -25.05
C ASP A 19 -2.30 -2.64 -23.89
N PRO A 20 -3.51 -3.22 -23.80
CA PRO A 20 -3.87 -4.11 -22.70
C PRO A 20 -3.09 -5.44 -22.67
N LYS A 21 -2.33 -5.72 -23.72
CA LYS A 21 -1.53 -6.95 -23.82
C LYS A 21 -0.07 -6.73 -23.42
N ARG A 22 0.38 -5.48 -23.26
CA ARG A 22 1.76 -5.23 -22.89
C ARG A 22 1.98 -5.58 -21.42
N ILE A 23 2.98 -6.41 -21.22
CA ILE A 23 3.43 -6.81 -19.88
C ILE A 23 4.64 -5.99 -19.46
N LEU A 24 4.88 -5.91 -18.16
CA LEU A 24 5.89 -5.03 -17.58
C LEU A 24 7.31 -5.34 -18.14
N LYS A 25 7.63 -6.62 -18.30
CA LYS A 25 8.94 -7.07 -18.82
C LYS A 25 9.22 -6.72 -20.27
N GLU A 26 8.20 -6.33 -21.03
CA GLU A 26 8.33 -5.93 -22.44
C GLU A 26 8.39 -4.40 -22.61
N ASP A 27 8.36 -3.65 -21.52
CA ASP A 27 8.41 -2.19 -21.55
C ASP A 27 9.86 -1.71 -21.34
N ASP A 28 10.47 -1.19 -22.41
CA ASP A 28 11.86 -0.71 -22.42
C ASP A 28 12.15 0.43 -21.43
N ARG A 29 11.11 1.02 -20.84
CA ARG A 29 11.24 2.07 -19.82
C ARG A 29 11.44 1.52 -18.41
N VAL A 30 11.18 0.24 -18.21
CA VAL A 30 11.32 -0.40 -16.90
C VAL A 30 12.78 -0.66 -16.62
N ASP A 31 13.26 -0.23 -15.47
CA ASP A 31 14.61 -0.53 -15.02
C ASP A 31 14.76 -2.05 -14.83
N PRO A 32 15.76 -2.70 -15.46
CA PRO A 32 15.96 -4.14 -15.36
C PRO A 32 16.12 -4.65 -13.92
N ARG A 33 16.59 -3.81 -12.99
CA ARG A 33 16.70 -4.17 -11.57
C ARG A 33 15.34 -4.38 -10.92
N ILE A 34 14.31 -3.64 -11.37
CA ILE A 34 12.93 -3.81 -10.91
C ILE A 34 12.41 -5.16 -11.38
N LEU A 35 12.64 -5.52 -12.64
CA LEU A 35 12.22 -6.82 -13.20
C LEU A 35 12.84 -7.99 -12.43
N GLN A 36 14.14 -7.92 -12.12
CA GLN A 36 14.83 -8.96 -11.33
C GLN A 36 14.19 -9.19 -9.96
N VAL A 37 13.62 -8.15 -9.36
CA VAL A 37 12.92 -8.25 -8.06
C VAL A 37 11.51 -8.80 -8.22
N LEU A 38 10.81 -8.44 -9.30
CA LEU A 38 9.40 -8.78 -9.50
C LEU A 38 9.19 -10.18 -10.11
N GLU A 39 10.11 -10.62 -10.98
CA GLU A 39 10.02 -11.89 -11.72
C GLU A 39 9.82 -13.11 -10.81
N PRO A 40 10.55 -13.29 -9.69
CA PRO A 40 10.35 -14.43 -8.80
C PRO A 40 8.95 -14.54 -8.19
N PHE A 41 8.19 -13.45 -8.21
CA PHE A 41 6.82 -13.37 -7.69
C PHE A 41 5.77 -13.36 -8.78
N GLY A 42 6.15 -13.50 -10.06
CA GLY A 42 5.24 -13.42 -11.20
C GLY A 42 4.61 -12.04 -11.41
N LEU A 43 5.25 -10.97 -10.91
CA LEU A 43 4.76 -9.59 -10.99
C LEU A 43 5.32 -8.81 -12.18
N ASP A 44 6.08 -9.46 -13.05
CA ASP A 44 6.68 -8.93 -14.29
C ASP A 44 5.77 -9.07 -15.51
N GLY A 45 4.68 -9.82 -15.38
CA GLY A 45 3.70 -10.13 -16.41
C GLY A 45 2.33 -9.50 -16.21
N LEU A 46 1.32 -10.11 -16.82
CA LEU A 46 -0.08 -9.80 -16.49
C LEU A 46 -0.45 -10.46 -15.17
N PRO A 47 -1.17 -9.75 -14.29
CA PRO A 47 -1.67 -10.38 -13.08
C PRO A 47 -2.62 -11.53 -13.42
N ALA A 48 -2.56 -12.60 -12.65
CA ALA A 48 -3.55 -13.66 -12.74
C ALA A 48 -4.94 -13.11 -12.38
N GLU A 49 -5.97 -13.60 -13.07
CA GLU A 49 -7.34 -13.32 -12.68
C GLU A 49 -7.57 -13.80 -11.24
N PRO A 50 -8.23 -13.01 -10.39
CA PRO A 50 -8.58 -13.45 -9.05
C PRO A 50 -9.44 -14.72 -9.12
N PRO A 51 -9.21 -15.71 -8.27
CA PRO A 51 -9.98 -16.95 -8.28
C PRO A 51 -11.43 -16.79 -7.82
N LEU A 52 -11.74 -15.66 -7.19
CA LEU A 52 -13.06 -15.30 -6.69
C LEU A 52 -13.50 -13.95 -7.27
N ASP A 53 -14.77 -13.82 -7.54
CA ASP A 53 -15.40 -12.55 -7.88
C ASP A 53 -16.25 -12.02 -6.71
N GLY A 54 -16.79 -10.80 -6.87
CA GLY A 54 -17.57 -10.13 -5.81
C GLY A 54 -18.90 -10.82 -5.44
N SER A 55 -19.29 -11.91 -6.11
CA SER A 55 -20.49 -12.71 -5.79
C SER A 55 -20.19 -13.89 -4.85
N ALA A 56 -18.91 -14.19 -4.61
CA ALA A 56 -18.51 -15.25 -3.71
C ALA A 56 -18.96 -14.99 -2.26
N PRO A 57 -19.17 -16.01 -1.44
CA PRO A 57 -19.50 -15.86 -0.02
C PRO A 57 -18.48 -15.00 0.71
N ILE A 58 -18.95 -14.16 1.61
CA ILE A 58 -18.08 -13.18 2.32
C ILE A 58 -16.92 -13.86 3.06
N GLU A 59 -17.15 -15.04 3.62
CA GLU A 59 -16.12 -15.78 4.35
C GLU A 59 -15.01 -16.31 3.42
N GLU A 60 -15.38 -16.69 2.19
CA GLU A 60 -14.39 -17.11 1.17
C GLU A 60 -13.58 -15.89 0.71
N LEU A 61 -14.22 -14.73 0.49
CA LEU A 61 -13.53 -13.49 0.15
C LEU A 61 -12.56 -13.05 1.25
N ARG A 62 -12.96 -13.17 2.52
CA ARG A 62 -12.10 -12.85 3.67
C ARG A 62 -10.91 -13.78 3.78
N SER A 63 -11.14 -15.09 3.60
CA SER A 63 -10.06 -16.08 3.59
C SER A 63 -9.05 -15.78 2.48
N PHE A 64 -9.54 -15.51 1.27
CA PHE A 64 -8.70 -15.14 0.15
C PHE A 64 -7.87 -13.87 0.44
N CYS A 65 -8.48 -12.84 1.02
CA CYS A 65 -7.74 -11.61 1.39
C CYS A 65 -6.66 -11.89 2.45
N SER A 66 -6.90 -12.80 3.39
CA SER A 66 -5.90 -13.19 4.39
C SER A 66 -4.72 -13.93 3.76
N ASP A 67 -4.98 -14.81 2.78
CA ASP A 67 -3.93 -15.52 2.04
C ASP A 67 -3.09 -14.54 1.20
N VAL A 68 -3.75 -13.59 0.54
CA VAL A 68 -3.10 -12.51 -0.23
C VAL A 68 -2.25 -11.63 0.68
N GLU A 69 -2.74 -11.29 1.88
CA GLU A 69 -1.97 -10.52 2.87
C GLU A 69 -0.66 -11.22 3.23
N GLY A 70 -0.72 -12.54 3.49
CA GLY A 70 0.48 -13.35 3.76
C GLY A 70 1.46 -13.35 2.59
N GLY A 71 0.96 -13.41 1.36
CA GLY A 71 1.78 -13.31 0.15
C GLY A 71 2.49 -11.97 0.03
N PHE A 72 1.80 -10.86 0.29
CA PHE A 72 2.40 -9.52 0.30
C PHE A 72 3.45 -9.36 1.40
N GLU A 73 3.23 -9.92 2.58
CA GLU A 73 4.23 -9.87 3.66
C GLU A 73 5.52 -10.57 3.23
N GLY A 74 5.43 -11.78 2.66
CA GLY A 74 6.59 -12.50 2.14
C GLY A 74 7.30 -11.76 1.01
N PHE A 75 6.56 -11.13 0.11
CA PHE A 75 7.13 -10.27 -0.94
C PHE A 75 7.90 -9.09 -0.33
N PHE A 76 7.31 -8.35 0.59
CA PHE A 76 7.97 -7.20 1.22
C PHE A 76 9.22 -7.61 2.01
N GLU A 77 9.21 -8.74 2.71
CA GLU A 77 10.38 -9.27 3.40
C GLU A 77 11.51 -9.58 2.42
N ALA A 78 11.20 -10.22 1.31
CA ALA A 78 12.20 -10.54 0.28
C ALA A 78 12.80 -9.29 -0.35
N VAL A 79 11.96 -8.30 -0.71
CA VAL A 79 12.41 -7.02 -1.30
C VAL A 79 13.29 -6.24 -0.33
N LEU A 80 12.99 -6.28 0.96
CA LEU A 80 13.71 -5.53 1.99
C LEU A 80 14.90 -6.29 2.59
N SER A 81 15.09 -7.57 2.25
CA SER A 81 16.09 -8.44 2.86
C SER A 81 17.52 -7.87 2.87
N ASN A 82 17.86 -7.09 1.85
CA ASN A 82 19.18 -6.44 1.69
C ASN A 82 19.15 -4.93 1.99
N THR A 83 18.03 -4.42 2.49
CA THR A 83 17.88 -2.98 2.73
C THR A 83 18.48 -2.62 4.09
N GLN A 84 19.39 -1.65 4.11
CA GLN A 84 20.00 -1.19 5.35
C GLN A 84 19.03 -0.32 6.15
N PRO A 85 19.02 -0.43 7.48
CA PRO A 85 18.30 0.49 8.35
C PRO A 85 18.71 1.94 8.10
N ILE A 86 17.76 2.84 8.27
CA ILE A 86 18.01 4.28 8.15
C ILE A 86 18.27 4.82 9.55
N ASP A 87 19.49 5.30 9.78
CA ASP A 87 19.92 5.83 11.07
C ASP A 87 19.35 7.24 11.33
N GLY A 88 19.40 7.65 12.58
CA GLY A 88 19.01 8.99 13.01
C GLY A 88 17.50 9.24 13.00
N ILE A 89 16.69 8.18 13.04
CA ILE A 89 15.22 8.27 13.15
C ILE A 89 14.76 7.83 14.54
N GLN A 90 14.02 8.70 15.18
CA GLN A 90 13.25 8.38 16.39
C GLN A 90 11.87 7.87 16.00
N ARG A 91 11.50 6.71 16.54
CA ARG A 91 10.18 6.12 16.37
C ARG A 91 9.43 6.12 17.70
N SER A 92 8.16 6.47 17.68
CA SER A 92 7.27 6.35 18.82
C SER A 92 5.89 5.87 18.39
N THR A 93 5.12 5.40 19.35
CA THR A 93 3.73 5.00 19.13
C THR A 93 2.84 5.80 20.08
N GLU A 94 1.88 6.49 19.51
CA GLU A 94 0.84 7.17 20.25
C GLU A 94 -0.47 6.41 20.12
N ILE A 95 -1.32 6.55 21.12
CA ILE A 95 -2.63 5.91 21.19
C ILE A 95 -3.68 6.99 21.24
N ILE A 96 -4.61 6.95 20.30
CA ILE A 96 -5.81 7.80 20.30
C ILE A 96 -7.06 6.92 20.41
N LYS A 97 -8.19 7.55 20.68
CA LYS A 97 -9.49 6.89 20.69
C LYS A 97 -10.27 7.28 19.44
N GLY A 98 -10.71 6.27 18.72
CA GLY A 98 -11.66 6.45 17.61
C GLY A 98 -13.08 6.75 18.09
N ASN A 99 -13.98 7.05 17.16
CA ASN A 99 -15.40 7.40 17.39
C ASN A 99 -16.09 6.24 18.08
N GLY A 100 -15.93 5.38 18.63
CA GLY A 100 -16.56 4.28 19.39
C GLY A 100 -15.76 3.93 20.63
N GLY A 101 -14.71 4.72 20.95
CA GLY A 101 -13.85 4.51 22.09
C GLY A 101 -12.80 3.40 21.90
N HIS A 102 -12.73 2.77 20.74
CA HIS A 102 -11.69 1.79 20.41
C HIS A 102 -10.32 2.47 20.22
N VAL A 103 -9.27 1.66 20.35
CA VAL A 103 -7.88 2.12 20.27
C VAL A 103 -7.43 2.20 18.82
N ILE A 104 -6.84 3.33 18.45
CA ILE A 104 -6.13 3.53 17.20
C ILE A 104 -4.68 3.83 17.52
N LYS A 105 -3.74 3.12 16.90
CA LYS A 105 -2.29 3.35 17.06
C LYS A 105 -1.79 4.26 15.96
N LEU A 106 -0.98 5.24 16.35
CA LEU A 106 -0.26 6.13 15.45
C LEU A 106 1.23 5.85 15.58
N TYR A 107 1.87 5.45 14.50
CA TYR A 107 3.31 5.20 14.44
C TYR A 107 4.02 6.44 13.91
N ILE A 108 4.74 7.13 14.79
CA ILE A 108 5.36 8.42 14.51
C ILE A 108 6.85 8.21 14.26
N HIS A 109 7.33 8.66 13.12
CA HIS A 109 8.73 8.64 12.73
C HIS A 109 9.19 10.09 12.54
N ARG A 110 10.32 10.46 13.14
CA ARG A 110 10.88 11.81 13.05
C ARG A 110 12.40 11.76 13.15
N PRO A 111 13.13 12.77 12.63
CA PRO A 111 14.56 12.90 12.86
C PRO A 111 14.88 12.93 14.35
N ALA A 112 15.86 12.12 14.77
CA ALA A 112 16.27 12.04 16.17
C ALA A 112 16.91 13.37 16.64
N GLY A 113 16.61 13.77 17.88
CA GLY A 113 17.16 14.97 18.50
C GLY A 113 16.63 16.31 17.97
N VAL A 114 15.69 16.28 17.00
CA VAL A 114 15.08 17.50 16.45
C VAL A 114 13.78 17.80 17.21
N THR A 115 13.67 18.98 17.80
CA THR A 115 12.50 19.43 18.57
C THR A 115 11.66 20.47 17.85
N GLU A 116 12.19 21.04 16.77
CA GLU A 116 11.53 22.08 15.99
C GLU A 116 10.28 21.55 15.28
N THR A 117 9.39 22.46 14.95
CA THR A 117 8.22 22.17 14.12
C THR A 117 8.67 21.81 12.70
N MET A 118 8.20 20.70 12.19
CA MET A 118 8.51 20.20 10.86
C MET A 118 7.23 19.91 10.06
N PRO A 119 7.30 19.94 8.73
CA PRO A 119 6.21 19.43 7.91
C PRO A 119 5.87 17.99 8.26
N CYS A 120 4.58 17.67 8.22
CA CYS A 120 4.08 16.34 8.57
C CYS A 120 3.44 15.65 7.35
N VAL A 121 3.73 14.38 7.20
CA VAL A 121 3.05 13.47 6.26
C VAL A 121 2.20 12.50 7.06
N TYR A 122 0.91 12.48 6.80
CA TYR A 122 0.00 11.47 7.31
C TYR A 122 -0.07 10.31 6.32
N HIS A 123 0.42 9.14 6.73
CA HIS A 123 0.59 7.98 5.88
C HIS A 123 -0.53 6.97 6.14
N ILE A 124 -1.42 6.81 5.18
CA ILE A 124 -2.42 5.75 5.11
C ILE A 124 -1.85 4.67 4.19
N HIS A 125 -1.58 3.49 4.72
CA HIS A 125 -0.95 2.41 3.97
C HIS A 125 -1.88 1.79 2.91
N GLY A 126 -1.29 1.07 1.96
CA GLY A 126 -2.03 0.33 0.92
C GLY A 126 -2.80 -0.88 1.48
N GLY A 127 -3.46 -1.62 0.57
CA GLY A 127 -4.27 -2.80 0.93
C GLY A 127 -5.77 -2.57 0.83
N GLY A 128 -6.20 -1.42 0.25
CA GLY A 128 -7.60 -1.12 -0.05
C GLY A 128 -8.51 -0.97 1.16
N MET A 129 -7.97 -0.71 2.35
CA MET A 129 -8.67 -0.78 3.64
C MET A 129 -9.28 -2.17 3.91
N VAL A 130 -8.75 -3.20 3.26
CA VAL A 130 -9.19 -4.59 3.39
C VAL A 130 -8.16 -5.42 4.14
N MET A 131 -6.86 -5.18 3.93
CA MET A 131 -5.76 -5.96 4.47
C MET A 131 -4.51 -5.10 4.72
N LEU A 132 -3.49 -5.71 5.29
CA LEU A 132 -2.20 -5.15 5.67
C LEU A 132 -2.25 -4.34 6.97
N GLN A 133 -1.08 -4.08 7.52
CA GLN A 133 -0.89 -3.41 8.81
C GLN A 133 0.14 -2.29 8.68
N ALA A 134 -0.12 -1.16 9.33
CA ALA A 134 0.78 -0.01 9.27
C ALA A 134 2.18 -0.31 9.88
N ASN A 135 2.26 -1.16 10.92
CA ASN A 135 3.52 -1.48 11.57
C ASN A 135 4.22 -2.71 10.96
N LYS A 136 4.45 -2.68 9.64
CA LYS A 136 5.22 -3.72 8.96
C LYS A 136 6.55 -3.15 8.42
N PRO A 137 7.58 -3.98 8.23
CA PRO A 137 8.92 -3.54 7.84
C PRO A 137 8.93 -2.61 6.62
N ALA A 138 8.15 -2.89 5.58
CA ALA A 138 8.09 -2.08 4.38
C ALA A 138 7.59 -0.65 4.65
N TYR A 139 6.50 -0.53 5.40
CA TYR A 139 5.94 0.77 5.74
C TYR A 139 6.80 1.52 6.77
N ASN A 140 7.42 0.80 7.71
CA ASN A 140 8.37 1.39 8.66
C ASN A 140 9.57 1.96 7.91
N HIS A 141 10.17 1.20 6.99
CA HIS A 141 11.30 1.66 6.19
C HIS A 141 10.93 2.88 5.34
N TRP A 142 9.77 2.86 4.71
CA TRP A 142 9.26 4.00 3.94
C TRP A 142 9.10 5.27 4.79
N ARG A 143 8.52 5.15 6.00
CA ARG A 143 8.41 6.28 6.93
C ARG A 143 9.75 6.78 7.41
N ASP A 144 10.71 5.88 7.69
CA ASP A 144 12.07 6.27 8.04
C ASP A 144 12.73 7.05 6.92
N TYR A 145 12.58 6.57 5.68
CA TYR A 145 13.13 7.26 4.51
C TYR A 145 12.59 8.68 4.39
N LEU A 146 11.29 8.86 4.47
CA LEU A 146 10.69 10.20 4.44
C LEU A 146 11.15 11.06 5.62
N SER A 147 11.24 10.48 6.81
CA SER A 147 11.70 11.20 8.00
C SER A 147 13.17 11.63 7.88
N SER A 148 14.02 10.85 7.20
CA SER A 148 15.40 11.26 6.90
C SER A 148 15.49 12.52 6.02
N LYS A 149 14.38 12.90 5.36
CA LYS A 149 14.25 14.14 4.57
C LYS A 149 13.68 15.31 5.37
N LYS A 150 13.80 15.28 6.69
CA LYS A 150 13.30 16.31 7.63
C LYS A 150 11.77 16.43 7.65
N LEU A 151 11.10 15.31 7.64
CA LEU A 151 9.65 15.23 7.80
C LEU A 151 9.30 14.49 9.11
N VAL A 152 8.19 14.86 9.71
CA VAL A 152 7.48 13.97 10.63
C VAL A 152 6.54 13.10 9.80
N VAL A 153 6.56 11.79 10.02
CA VAL A 153 5.66 10.89 9.29
C VAL A 153 4.85 10.08 10.30
N ILE A 154 3.54 10.14 10.17
CA ILE A 154 2.59 9.46 11.06
C ILE A 154 1.86 8.40 10.25
N GLY A 155 2.07 7.13 10.60
CA GLY A 155 1.30 6.00 10.03
C GLY A 155 0.16 5.64 10.97
N VAL A 156 -1.05 5.50 10.46
CA VAL A 156 -2.24 5.11 11.21
C VAL A 156 -2.50 3.62 11.06
N GLU A 157 -2.75 2.93 12.19
CA GLU A 157 -3.24 1.56 12.20
C GLU A 157 -4.76 1.58 12.23
N PHE A 158 -5.36 1.42 11.08
CA PHE A 158 -6.82 1.44 10.91
C PHE A 158 -7.40 0.04 10.77
N ARG A 159 -8.66 -0.11 11.11
CA ARG A 159 -9.41 -1.36 10.98
C ARG A 159 -9.64 -1.72 9.51
N ASN A 160 -9.46 -2.98 9.18
CA ASN A 160 -9.60 -3.52 7.83
C ASN A 160 -10.89 -4.33 7.66
N GLY A 161 -11.33 -4.51 6.42
CA GLY A 161 -12.48 -5.36 6.07
C GLY A 161 -12.19 -6.86 6.15
N ALA A 162 -10.91 -7.25 6.08
CA ALA A 162 -10.41 -8.63 6.19
C ALA A 162 -8.96 -8.61 6.71
N GLY A 163 -8.22 -9.72 6.55
CA GLY A 163 -6.84 -9.84 7.01
C GLY A 163 -6.70 -9.82 8.53
N VAL A 164 -5.50 -9.56 9.02
CA VAL A 164 -5.17 -9.61 10.46
C VAL A 164 -5.95 -8.57 11.27
N LEU A 165 -6.24 -7.41 10.70
CA LEU A 165 -7.00 -6.32 11.35
C LEU A 165 -8.48 -6.29 10.92
N GLY A 166 -8.96 -7.32 10.21
CA GLY A 166 -10.36 -7.52 9.86
C GLY A 166 -11.13 -7.91 11.10
N ASP A 167 -12.36 -7.84 11.04
CA ASP A 167 -13.56 -8.01 10.31
C ASP A 167 -14.44 -6.72 10.43
N HIS A 168 -14.02 -5.64 9.85
CA HIS A 168 -14.63 -4.34 10.02
C HIS A 168 -15.05 -3.77 8.66
N PRO A 169 -16.34 -3.83 8.30
CA PRO A 169 -16.80 -3.32 7.01
C PRO A 169 -16.69 -1.80 6.94
N PHE A 170 -16.69 -1.28 5.71
CA PHE A 170 -16.80 0.15 5.48
C PHE A 170 -17.96 0.77 6.28
N PRO A 171 -17.77 1.93 6.91
CA PRO A 171 -16.63 2.87 6.79
C PRO A 171 -15.59 2.78 7.92
N ALA A 172 -15.47 1.66 8.64
CA ALA A 172 -14.65 1.55 9.85
C ALA A 172 -13.21 2.06 9.68
N GLY A 173 -12.51 1.62 8.62
CA GLY A 173 -11.14 2.08 8.36
C GLY A 173 -11.05 3.56 8.01
N LEU A 174 -12.04 4.10 7.29
CA LEU A 174 -12.12 5.52 6.99
C LEU A 174 -12.31 6.35 8.26
N ASP A 175 -13.22 5.93 9.15
CA ASP A 175 -13.48 6.61 10.42
C ASP A 175 -12.23 6.65 11.30
N ASP A 176 -11.44 5.58 11.30
CA ASP A 176 -10.16 5.52 12.02
C ASP A 176 -9.11 6.48 11.45
N CYS A 177 -9.08 6.63 10.13
CA CYS A 177 -8.18 7.58 9.48
C CYS A 177 -8.57 9.05 9.69
N MET A 178 -9.81 9.32 10.07
CA MET A 178 -10.36 10.66 10.27
C MET A 178 -10.43 11.07 11.75
N ALA A 179 -10.11 10.21 12.69
CA ALA A 179 -10.25 10.40 14.13
C ALA A 179 -9.30 11.45 14.76
#